data_19217937b9c3e464051817d833b6e2a7
#
_entry.id   19217937b9c3e464051817d833b6e2a7
#
_cell.length_a   1.000
_cell.length_b   1.000
_cell.length_c   1.000
_cell.angle_alpha   90.00
_cell.angle_beta   90.00
_cell.angle_gamma   90.00
#
_symmetry.space_group_name_H-M   'P 1'
#
loop_
_entity.id
_entity.type
_entity.pdbx_description
1 polymer ?
#
loop_
_entity_poly.entity_id
_entity_poly.type
_entity_poly.pdbx_seq_one_letter_code
_entity_poly.pdbx_strand_id
1 'polypeptide(L)'
;MVSLLPEASLAESVVFSGVEGSSSSMHAYLGFIMPSEGERLGDGWYRKFVGSSSTYSYQNSERGPVVDIDGRSDGIDAGMGRGWRFDNSSLDLSATVGYRQVTLTPYAPYGDKAGNRLTINPQLILWRQLSHRVDTDLIANYATGTSSSFVRARVGMHPSENYRVGIEGKWLDGRNYRTQKNGLFLALKFSEKLTIELNAGKEEPGDRNDSTYAGIAIATAF
;
A
#
# COMPACT_ATOMS: atom_id res chain seq x y z
N MET A 1 -2.39 -1.57 0.23
CA MET A 1 -2.12 -2.67 1.21
C MET A 1 -3.27 -2.70 2.20
N VAL A 2 -3.90 -3.85 2.36
CA VAL A 2 -5.06 -4.02 3.25
C VAL A 2 -4.60 -3.97 4.70
N SER A 3 -5.32 -3.24 5.55
CA SER A 3 -5.10 -3.24 7.01
C SER A 3 -5.79 -4.45 7.61
N LEU A 4 -5.10 -5.57 7.63
CA LEU A 4 -5.66 -6.86 8.08
C LEU A 4 -5.32 -7.22 9.52
N LEU A 5 -4.49 -6.40 10.18
CA LEU A 5 -3.86 -6.79 11.44
C LEU A 5 -4.78 -6.97 12.66
N PRO A 6 -5.93 -6.28 12.83
CA PRO A 6 -6.71 -6.48 14.05
C PRO A 6 -7.35 -7.85 14.18
N GLU A 7 -7.70 -8.48 13.07
CA GLU A 7 -8.48 -9.72 13.06
C GLU A 7 -7.70 -10.97 12.66
N ALA A 8 -6.57 -10.82 11.97
CA ALA A 8 -5.68 -11.92 11.58
C ALA A 8 -4.89 -12.54 12.77
N SER A 9 -5.23 -12.18 14.00
CA SER A 9 -4.44 -12.48 15.19
C SER A 9 -4.33 -13.95 15.59
N LEU A 10 -5.08 -14.80 14.94
CA LEU A 10 -5.03 -16.27 15.14
C LEU A 10 -4.59 -16.98 13.85
N ALA A 11 -4.36 -16.26 12.77
CA ALA A 11 -3.97 -16.84 11.50
C ALA A 11 -2.50 -17.29 11.53
N GLU A 12 -2.23 -18.45 10.96
CA GLU A 12 -0.88 -18.94 10.78
C GLU A 12 -0.18 -18.21 9.63
N SER A 13 -0.93 -17.80 8.59
CA SER A 13 -0.40 -17.09 7.43
C SER A 13 -1.48 -16.26 6.74
N VAL A 14 -1.07 -15.24 5.97
CA VAL A 14 -1.97 -14.40 5.19
C VAL A 14 -1.46 -14.24 3.77
N VAL A 15 -2.32 -14.48 2.78
CA VAL A 15 -2.15 -14.05 1.39
C VAL A 15 -3.00 -12.81 1.18
N PHE A 16 -2.46 -11.82 0.51
CA PHE A 16 -3.18 -10.60 0.18
C PHE A 16 -2.85 -10.14 -1.25
N SER A 17 -3.82 -9.59 -1.93
CA SER A 17 -3.65 -9.03 -3.26
C SER A 17 -4.55 -7.81 -3.43
N GLY A 18 -4.25 -6.99 -4.43
CA GLY A 18 -5.10 -5.87 -4.76
C GLY A 18 -4.69 -5.20 -6.05
N VAL A 19 -5.63 -4.43 -6.58
CA VAL A 19 -5.43 -3.52 -7.69
C VAL A 19 -6.13 -2.21 -7.40
N GLU A 20 -5.46 -1.12 -7.71
CA GLU A 20 -6.00 0.23 -7.63
C GLU A 20 -5.58 0.98 -8.89
N GLY A 21 -6.51 1.72 -9.49
CA GLY A 21 -6.24 2.46 -10.71
C GLY A 21 -6.98 3.79 -10.77
N SER A 22 -6.43 4.69 -11.60
CA SER A 22 -7.01 5.98 -12.01
C SER A 22 -6.77 6.17 -13.50
N SER A 23 -7.09 7.35 -14.03
CA SER A 23 -6.77 7.69 -15.43
C SER A 23 -5.27 7.78 -15.71
N SER A 24 -4.44 8.02 -14.68
CA SER A 24 -3.00 8.26 -14.81
C SER A 24 -2.11 7.19 -14.20
N SER A 25 -2.68 6.27 -13.44
CA SER A 25 -1.90 5.24 -12.74
C SER A 25 -2.70 3.95 -12.51
N MET A 26 -2.00 2.84 -12.48
CA MET A 26 -2.51 1.55 -12.01
C MET A 26 -1.43 0.88 -11.16
N HIS A 27 -1.84 0.32 -10.05
CA HIS A 27 -0.97 -0.44 -9.16
C HIS A 27 -1.62 -1.76 -8.79
N ALA A 28 -0.90 -2.85 -9.01
CA ALA A 28 -1.31 -4.20 -8.61
C ALA A 28 -0.25 -4.83 -7.73
N TYR A 29 -0.66 -5.63 -6.76
CA TYR A 29 0.24 -6.35 -5.87
C TYR A 29 -0.33 -7.70 -5.44
N LEU A 30 0.57 -8.60 -5.12
CA LEU A 30 0.30 -9.87 -4.47
C LEU A 30 1.35 -10.07 -3.37
N GLY A 31 0.92 -10.46 -2.18
CA GLY A 31 1.84 -10.66 -1.07
C GLY A 31 1.46 -11.84 -0.19
N PHE A 32 2.45 -12.27 0.57
CA PHE A 32 2.36 -13.35 1.53
C PHE A 32 3.08 -12.96 2.81
N ILE A 33 2.43 -13.19 3.95
CA ILE A 33 2.98 -12.98 5.28
C ILE A 33 2.82 -14.27 6.06
N MET A 34 3.90 -14.74 6.67
CA MET A 34 3.88 -15.89 7.57
C MET A 34 4.59 -15.57 8.89
N PRO A 35 4.05 -15.97 10.04
CA PRO A 35 4.75 -15.83 11.31
C PRO A 35 6.03 -16.67 11.31
N SER A 36 6.98 -16.27 12.13
CA SER A 36 8.13 -17.12 12.46
C SER A 36 7.67 -18.26 13.35
N GLU A 37 8.48 -19.32 13.42
CA GLU A 37 8.16 -20.49 14.24
C GLU A 37 7.91 -20.10 15.71
N GLY A 38 6.77 -20.55 16.25
CA GLY A 38 6.34 -20.23 17.62
C GLY A 38 5.74 -18.83 17.81
N GLU A 39 5.69 -18.00 16.77
CA GLU A 39 5.17 -16.63 16.81
C GLU A 39 3.75 -16.55 16.22
N ARG A 40 3.07 -15.42 16.42
CA ARG A 40 1.75 -15.13 15.87
C ARG A 40 1.76 -13.86 15.05
N LEU A 41 0.98 -13.82 13.98
CA LEU A 41 0.80 -12.56 13.23
C LEU A 41 0.16 -11.50 14.14
N GLY A 42 0.70 -10.29 14.06
CA GLY A 42 0.25 -9.16 14.86
C GLY A 42 0.85 -9.07 16.25
N ASP A 43 1.52 -10.13 16.75
CA ASP A 43 2.25 -10.12 18.02
C ASP A 43 3.43 -11.11 17.95
N GLY A 44 4.48 -10.70 17.25
CA GLY A 44 5.67 -11.52 17.05
C GLY A 44 6.38 -11.24 15.73
N TRP A 45 7.41 -12.00 15.44
CA TRP A 45 8.18 -11.91 14.22
C TRP A 45 7.48 -12.62 13.05
N TYR A 46 7.60 -12.06 11.85
CA TYR A 46 7.08 -12.66 10.63
C TYR A 46 7.98 -12.40 9.43
N ARG A 47 7.80 -13.22 8.39
CA ARG A 47 8.39 -13.05 7.07
C ARG A 47 7.36 -12.52 6.11
N LYS A 48 7.82 -11.72 5.13
CA LYS A 48 6.95 -11.05 4.16
C LYS A 48 7.55 -11.14 2.77
N PHE A 49 6.70 -11.46 1.79
CA PHE A 49 7.03 -11.48 0.37
C PHE A 49 5.97 -10.69 -0.39
N VAL A 50 6.39 -9.85 -1.35
CA VAL A 50 5.47 -9.04 -2.15
C VAL A 50 5.98 -8.96 -3.57
N GLY A 51 5.11 -9.27 -4.54
CA GLY A 51 5.26 -8.91 -5.95
C GLY A 51 4.38 -7.70 -6.24
N SER A 52 4.85 -6.77 -7.06
CA SER A 52 4.08 -5.59 -7.46
C SER A 52 4.37 -5.15 -8.88
N SER A 53 3.35 -4.58 -9.52
CA SER A 53 3.44 -3.96 -10.84
C SER A 53 2.69 -2.64 -10.80
N SER A 54 3.29 -1.59 -11.34
CA SER A 54 2.68 -0.26 -11.42
C SER A 54 2.90 0.31 -12.81
N THR A 55 1.87 0.95 -13.35
CA THR A 55 1.97 1.85 -14.50
C THR A 55 1.57 3.24 -14.07
N TYR A 56 2.23 4.24 -14.57
CA TYR A 56 1.96 5.63 -14.24
C TYR A 56 2.39 6.54 -15.39
N SER A 57 1.74 7.69 -15.50
CA SER A 57 2.12 8.72 -16.46
C SER A 57 2.35 10.02 -15.71
N TYR A 58 3.36 10.80 -16.10
CA TYR A 58 3.65 12.11 -15.54
C TYR A 58 4.20 13.06 -16.61
N GLN A 59 4.15 14.37 -16.31
CA GLN A 59 4.71 15.41 -17.18
C GLN A 59 6.09 15.81 -16.69
N ASN A 60 7.05 15.82 -17.61
CA ASN A 60 8.40 16.31 -17.35
C ASN A 60 8.67 17.60 -18.12
N SER A 61 9.00 18.68 -17.40
CA SER A 61 9.31 20.00 -17.95
C SER A 61 10.69 20.54 -17.53
N GLU A 62 11.53 19.72 -16.88
CA GLU A 62 12.74 20.22 -16.20
C GLU A 62 13.78 20.88 -17.12
N ARG A 63 13.84 20.56 -18.43
CA ARG A 63 14.84 21.10 -19.36
C ARG A 63 14.36 21.15 -20.82
N GLY A 64 13.12 21.57 -21.06
CA GLY A 64 12.62 21.63 -22.44
C GLY A 64 11.10 21.73 -22.52
N PRO A 65 10.51 21.44 -23.68
CA PRO A 65 9.06 21.36 -23.81
C PRO A 65 8.51 20.28 -22.87
N VAL A 66 7.29 20.50 -22.39
CA VAL A 66 6.56 19.51 -21.58
C VAL A 66 6.40 18.23 -22.39
N VAL A 67 6.86 17.11 -21.84
CA VAL A 67 6.76 15.78 -22.46
C VAL A 67 6.02 14.85 -21.50
N ASP A 68 5.00 14.16 -22.00
CA ASP A 68 4.33 13.08 -21.29
C ASP A 68 5.22 11.84 -21.27
N ILE A 69 5.42 11.28 -20.10
CA ILE A 69 6.24 10.09 -19.85
C ILE A 69 5.37 9.00 -19.27
N ASP A 70 5.35 7.87 -19.91
CA ASP A 70 4.73 6.65 -19.41
C ASP A 70 5.79 5.79 -18.71
N GLY A 71 5.51 5.46 -17.45
CA GLY A 71 6.36 4.64 -16.62
C GLY A 71 5.72 3.29 -16.29
N ARG A 72 6.56 2.26 -16.20
CA ARG A 72 6.20 0.96 -15.64
C ARG A 72 7.26 0.54 -14.64
N SER A 73 6.81 0.05 -13.49
CA SER A 73 7.67 -0.45 -12.43
C SER A 73 7.18 -1.82 -11.97
N ASP A 74 7.95 -2.85 -12.23
CA ASP A 74 7.73 -4.22 -11.76
C ASP A 74 8.73 -4.54 -10.65
N GLY A 75 8.29 -5.21 -9.58
CA GLY A 75 9.17 -5.48 -8.45
C GLY A 75 8.79 -6.70 -7.62
N ILE A 76 9.80 -7.24 -6.94
CA ILE A 76 9.65 -8.28 -5.94
C ILE A 76 10.39 -7.85 -4.67
N ASP A 77 9.82 -8.09 -3.52
CA ASP A 77 10.32 -7.70 -2.22
C ASP A 77 10.25 -8.90 -1.27
N ALA A 78 11.29 -9.11 -0.46
CA ALA A 78 11.32 -10.11 0.60
C ALA A 78 11.93 -9.51 1.86
N GLY A 79 11.40 -9.86 3.02
CA GLY A 79 11.92 -9.34 4.28
C GLY A 79 11.18 -9.87 5.49
N MET A 80 11.34 -9.14 6.58
CA MET A 80 10.77 -9.52 7.86
C MET A 80 10.22 -8.30 8.60
N GLY A 81 9.36 -8.57 9.56
CA GLY A 81 8.81 -7.57 10.44
C GLY A 81 8.49 -8.15 11.81
N ARG A 82 8.09 -7.26 12.69
CA ARG A 82 7.60 -7.60 14.01
C ARG A 82 6.37 -6.78 14.31
N GLY A 83 5.34 -7.48 14.79
CA GLY A 83 4.13 -6.89 15.34
C GLY A 83 4.17 -6.83 16.86
N TRP A 84 3.49 -5.85 17.42
CA TRP A 84 3.18 -5.72 18.85
C TRP A 84 1.71 -5.40 19.00
N ARG A 85 1.04 -6.11 19.87
CA ARG A 85 -0.35 -5.90 20.22
C ARG A 85 -0.47 -5.30 21.61
N PHE A 86 -1.32 -4.31 21.70
CA PHE A 86 -1.75 -3.67 22.94
C PHE A 86 -3.28 -3.75 23.04
N ASP A 87 -3.87 -3.46 24.20
CA ASP A 87 -5.30 -3.61 24.42
C ASP A 87 -6.17 -2.97 23.31
N ASN A 88 -5.86 -1.73 22.92
CA ASN A 88 -6.64 -0.96 21.95
C ASN A 88 -5.84 -0.54 20.71
N SER A 89 -4.68 -1.12 20.48
CA SER A 89 -3.82 -0.73 19.35
C SER A 89 -2.86 -1.84 18.95
N SER A 90 -2.34 -1.74 17.74
CA SER A 90 -1.22 -2.56 17.28
C SER A 90 -0.21 -1.70 16.55
N LEU A 91 1.04 -2.09 16.64
CA LEU A 91 2.17 -1.55 15.90
C LEU A 91 2.82 -2.66 15.12
N ASP A 92 3.12 -2.41 13.87
CA ASP A 92 3.89 -3.31 13.02
C ASP A 92 5.03 -2.54 12.35
N LEU A 93 6.23 -3.07 12.49
CA LEU A 93 7.42 -2.55 11.82
C LEU A 93 8.01 -3.64 10.95
N SER A 94 8.26 -3.34 9.68
CA SER A 94 8.90 -4.28 8.76
C SER A 94 9.93 -3.60 7.87
N ALA A 95 10.85 -4.39 7.35
CA ALA A 95 11.76 -3.99 6.31
C ALA A 95 11.89 -5.11 5.28
N THR A 96 11.84 -4.73 4.00
CA THR A 96 12.07 -5.65 2.89
C THR A 96 13.24 -5.18 2.05
N VAL A 97 13.98 -6.12 1.46
CA VAL A 97 14.91 -5.87 0.36
C VAL A 97 14.21 -6.28 -0.91
N GLY A 98 14.25 -5.43 -1.91
CA GLY A 98 13.54 -5.65 -3.16
C GLY A 98 14.41 -5.38 -4.39
N TYR A 99 13.95 -5.95 -5.50
CA TYR A 99 14.47 -5.68 -6.82
C TYR A 99 13.35 -5.09 -7.67
N ARG A 100 13.63 -3.97 -8.33
CA ARG A 100 12.68 -3.28 -9.21
C ARG A 100 13.29 -3.03 -10.57
N GLN A 101 12.45 -3.26 -11.59
CA GLN A 101 12.71 -2.87 -12.97
C GLN A 101 11.80 -1.70 -13.33
N VAL A 102 12.38 -0.58 -13.74
CA VAL A 102 11.65 0.62 -14.16
C VAL A 102 11.89 0.85 -15.65
N THR A 103 10.81 0.98 -16.43
CA THR A 103 10.83 1.32 -17.86
C THR A 103 10.12 2.65 -18.05
N LEU A 104 10.69 3.55 -18.86
CA LEU A 104 10.13 4.87 -19.18
C LEU A 104 10.03 5.03 -20.70
N THR A 105 8.91 5.55 -21.17
CA THR A 105 8.65 5.83 -22.59
C THR A 105 7.99 7.21 -22.76
N PRO A 106 8.59 8.16 -23.51
CA PRO A 106 9.95 8.10 -24.03
C PRO A 106 10.99 8.07 -22.90
N TYR A 107 12.21 7.66 -23.22
CA TYR A 107 13.31 7.67 -22.25
C TYR A 107 13.54 9.10 -21.73
N ALA A 108 13.46 9.27 -20.42
CA ALA A 108 13.71 10.55 -19.76
C ALA A 108 15.13 10.56 -19.18
N PRO A 109 16.06 11.34 -19.74
CA PRO A 109 17.43 11.42 -19.22
C PRO A 109 17.51 12.13 -17.85
N TYR A 110 16.50 12.91 -17.51
CA TYR A 110 16.37 13.67 -16.26
C TYR A 110 15.13 13.18 -15.50
N GLY A 111 15.22 13.08 -14.20
CA GLY A 111 14.11 12.65 -13.36
C GLY A 111 14.20 11.20 -12.91
N ASP A 112 13.12 10.45 -13.00
CA ASP A 112 13.12 9.02 -12.71
C ASP A 112 14.08 8.29 -13.65
N LYS A 113 14.88 7.41 -13.05
CA LYS A 113 15.85 6.66 -13.84
C LYS A 113 15.24 5.32 -14.25
N ALA A 114 15.15 5.05 -15.53
CA ALA A 114 14.90 3.71 -16.03
C ALA A 114 16.02 2.73 -15.59
N GLY A 115 15.71 1.44 -15.59
CA GLY A 115 16.65 0.36 -15.28
C GLY A 115 16.34 -0.39 -14.00
N ASN A 116 17.28 -1.23 -13.62
CA ASN A 116 17.14 -2.14 -12.50
C ASN A 116 17.69 -1.52 -11.22
N ARG A 117 17.01 -1.77 -10.08
CA ARG A 117 17.40 -1.20 -8.78
C ARG A 117 17.18 -2.19 -7.66
N LEU A 118 18.11 -2.18 -6.71
CA LEU A 118 17.89 -2.72 -5.39
C LEU A 118 17.24 -1.64 -4.51
N THR A 119 16.26 -2.05 -3.70
CA THR A 119 15.52 -1.19 -2.78
C THR A 119 15.55 -1.77 -1.39
N ILE A 120 15.58 -0.91 -0.39
CA ILE A 120 15.24 -1.26 0.99
C ILE A 120 13.95 -0.50 1.30
N ASN A 121 12.94 -1.22 1.80
CA ASN A 121 11.60 -0.66 1.98
C ASN A 121 11.18 -0.84 3.45
N PRO A 122 11.56 0.09 4.36
CA PRO A 122 10.99 0.14 5.70
C PRO A 122 9.50 0.49 5.62
N GLN A 123 8.71 -0.16 6.47
CA GLN A 123 7.28 0.07 6.59
C GLN A 123 6.86 0.11 8.05
N LEU A 124 5.93 1.00 8.36
CA LEU A 124 5.24 1.11 9.63
C LEU A 124 3.74 0.95 9.37
N ILE A 125 3.08 0.16 10.22
CA ILE A 125 1.61 0.07 10.28
C ILE A 125 1.21 0.31 11.72
N LEU A 126 0.28 1.23 11.93
CA LEU A 126 -0.37 1.51 13.20
C LEU A 126 -1.86 1.29 13.05
N TRP A 127 -2.46 0.65 14.03
CA TRP A 127 -3.90 0.57 14.16
C TRP A 127 -4.29 0.95 15.60
N ARG A 128 -5.41 1.66 15.75
CA ARG A 128 -5.93 2.04 17.06
C ARG A 128 -7.44 2.06 17.07
N GLN A 129 -8.02 1.39 18.03
CA GLN A 129 -9.44 1.47 18.34
C GLN A 129 -9.70 2.75 19.18
N LEU A 130 -10.55 3.63 18.67
CA LEU A 130 -10.94 4.89 19.33
C LEU A 130 -12.19 4.70 20.19
N SER A 131 -13.10 3.83 19.76
CA SER A 131 -14.28 3.42 20.50
C SER A 131 -14.69 2.00 20.07
N HIS A 132 -15.73 1.42 20.67
CA HIS A 132 -16.23 0.10 20.29
C HIS A 132 -16.68 0.00 18.82
N ARG A 133 -16.87 1.11 18.11
CA ARG A 133 -17.31 1.16 16.71
C ARG A 133 -16.41 1.95 15.78
N VAL A 134 -15.40 2.62 16.31
CA VAL A 134 -14.55 3.50 15.50
C VAL A 134 -13.08 3.15 15.73
N ASP A 135 -12.37 3.02 14.64
CA ASP A 135 -10.92 2.82 14.64
C ASP A 135 -10.20 3.77 13.66
N THR A 136 -8.90 3.74 13.71
CA THR A 136 -8.02 4.42 12.76
C THR A 136 -6.84 3.52 12.40
N ASP A 137 -6.37 3.61 11.17
CA ASP A 137 -5.11 3.00 10.76
C ASP A 137 -4.22 3.97 9.99
N LEU A 138 -2.92 3.76 10.12
CA LEU A 138 -1.88 4.47 9.40
C LEU A 138 -0.91 3.44 8.82
N ILE A 139 -0.60 3.58 7.54
CA ILE A 139 0.48 2.85 6.87
C ILE A 139 1.46 3.88 6.33
N ALA A 140 2.73 3.72 6.60
CA ALA A 140 3.79 4.51 6.01
C ALA A 140 4.90 3.59 5.49
N ASN A 141 5.37 3.82 4.29
CA ASN A 141 6.54 3.14 3.75
C ASN A 141 7.44 4.09 2.95
N TYR A 142 8.69 3.70 2.81
CA TYR A 142 9.68 4.39 1.99
C TYR A 142 10.49 3.38 1.18
N ALA A 143 10.69 3.66 -0.11
CA ALA A 143 11.49 2.84 -1.02
C ALA A 143 12.78 3.58 -1.40
N THR A 144 13.93 3.15 -0.85
CA THR A 144 15.21 3.85 -1.00
C THR A 144 15.67 3.92 -2.47
N GLY A 145 15.53 2.84 -3.22
CA GLY A 145 16.00 2.76 -4.60
C GLY A 145 15.25 3.68 -5.58
N THR A 146 14.00 3.98 -5.31
CA THR A 146 13.16 4.91 -6.09
C THR A 146 12.99 6.26 -5.42
N SER A 147 13.47 6.43 -4.17
CA SER A 147 13.26 7.63 -3.36
C SER A 147 11.79 8.02 -3.28
N SER A 148 10.92 7.03 -3.08
CA SER A 148 9.48 7.22 -3.04
C SER A 148 8.91 6.88 -1.67
N SER A 149 7.94 7.65 -1.24
CA SER A 149 7.20 7.43 0.00
C SER A 149 5.71 7.22 -0.29
N PHE A 150 5.09 6.44 0.56
CA PHE A 150 3.65 6.24 0.57
C PHE A 150 3.15 6.32 2.01
N VAL A 151 2.12 7.11 2.21
CA VAL A 151 1.40 7.19 3.48
C VAL A 151 -0.08 7.02 3.21
N ARG A 152 -0.77 6.21 4.00
CA ARG A 152 -2.22 6.08 4.02
C ARG A 152 -2.72 6.24 5.45
N ALA A 153 -3.69 7.11 5.66
CA ALA A 153 -4.41 7.26 6.92
C ALA A 153 -5.89 7.01 6.69
N ARG A 154 -6.53 6.32 7.62
CA ARG A 154 -7.96 5.97 7.59
C ARG A 154 -8.63 6.20 8.94
N VAL A 155 -9.90 6.55 8.87
CA VAL A 155 -10.83 6.47 10.00
C VAL A 155 -11.99 5.60 9.55
N GLY A 156 -12.22 4.49 10.28
CA GLY A 156 -13.23 3.49 9.99
C GLY A 156 -14.29 3.43 11.07
N MET A 157 -15.51 3.10 10.66
CA MET A 157 -16.62 2.78 11.53
C MET A 157 -17.10 1.35 11.23
N HIS A 158 -17.45 0.61 12.28
CA HIS A 158 -18.00 -0.74 12.23
C HIS A 158 -19.51 -0.71 12.47
N PRO A 159 -20.36 -0.62 11.40
CA PRO A 159 -21.81 -0.73 11.56
C PRO A 159 -22.22 -2.11 12.07
N SER A 160 -21.45 -3.14 11.75
CA SER A 160 -21.54 -4.50 12.29
C SER A 160 -20.15 -5.15 12.31
N GLU A 161 -20.04 -6.35 12.86
CA GLU A 161 -18.79 -7.10 12.93
C GLU A 161 -18.20 -7.47 11.55
N ASN A 162 -19.06 -7.52 10.52
CA ASN A 162 -18.65 -7.91 9.17
C ASN A 162 -18.38 -6.73 8.23
N TYR A 163 -18.63 -5.49 8.67
CA TYR A 163 -18.50 -4.30 7.84
C TYR A 163 -17.65 -3.25 8.51
N ARG A 164 -16.68 -2.73 7.79
CA ARG A 164 -15.92 -1.54 8.15
C ARG A 164 -16.00 -0.55 6.99
N VAL A 165 -16.56 0.63 7.21
CA VAL A 165 -16.68 1.70 6.22
C VAL A 165 -16.05 2.97 6.76
N GLY A 166 -15.47 3.79 5.90
CA GLY A 166 -14.84 5.01 6.38
C GLY A 166 -14.24 5.87 5.29
N ILE A 167 -13.43 6.81 5.74
CA ILE A 167 -12.70 7.75 4.90
C ILE A 167 -11.22 7.37 4.87
N GLU A 168 -10.58 7.65 3.75
CA GLU A 168 -9.14 7.47 3.59
C GLU A 168 -8.47 8.67 2.93
N GLY A 169 -7.23 8.93 3.36
CA GLY A 169 -6.30 9.80 2.66
C GLY A 169 -5.03 9.02 2.33
N LYS A 170 -4.50 9.21 1.11
CA LYS A 170 -3.25 8.62 0.65
C LYS A 170 -2.36 9.72 0.09
N TRP A 171 -1.08 9.64 0.41
CA TRP A 171 -0.03 10.53 -0.11
C TRP A 171 1.06 9.67 -0.71
N LEU A 172 1.33 9.92 -1.97
CA LEU A 172 2.40 9.30 -2.71
C LEU A 172 3.36 10.42 -3.13
N ASP A 173 4.60 10.29 -2.76
CA ASP A 173 5.64 11.26 -3.11
C ASP A 173 6.84 10.50 -3.67
N GLY A 174 7.33 10.92 -4.79
CA GLY A 174 8.49 10.38 -5.45
C GLY A 174 9.33 11.51 -6.02
N ARG A 175 10.45 11.17 -6.64
CA ARG A 175 11.42 12.17 -7.12
C ARG A 175 10.78 13.24 -8.05
N ASN A 176 9.83 12.83 -8.89
CA ASN A 176 9.23 13.69 -9.91
C ASN A 176 7.71 13.65 -9.93
N TYR A 177 7.10 13.04 -8.95
CA TYR A 177 5.65 13.02 -8.85
C TYR A 177 5.20 13.19 -7.40
N ARG A 178 4.09 13.85 -7.24
CA ARG A 178 3.35 13.91 -5.97
C ARG A 178 1.89 13.68 -6.29
N THR A 179 1.25 12.80 -5.55
CA THR A 179 -0.16 12.50 -5.74
C THR A 179 -0.83 12.40 -4.37
N GLN A 180 -1.94 13.08 -4.22
CA GLN A 180 -2.81 12.96 -3.07
C GLN A 180 -4.12 12.29 -3.50
N LYS A 181 -4.62 11.35 -2.70
CA LYS A 181 -5.91 10.68 -2.93
C LYS A 181 -6.75 10.80 -1.67
N ASN A 182 -8.02 11.19 -1.84
CA ASN A 182 -8.98 11.29 -0.76
C ASN A 182 -10.26 10.56 -1.17
N GLY A 183 -10.75 9.67 -0.31
CA GLY A 183 -11.88 8.83 -0.71
C GLY A 183 -12.54 8.09 0.44
N LEU A 184 -13.37 7.15 0.04
CA LEU A 184 -14.09 6.24 0.90
C LEU A 184 -13.56 4.83 0.73
N PHE A 185 -13.69 4.03 1.77
CA PHE A 185 -13.43 2.59 1.69
C PHE A 185 -14.53 1.79 2.37
N LEU A 186 -14.68 0.55 1.93
CA LEU A 186 -15.56 -0.46 2.48
C LEU A 186 -14.79 -1.78 2.57
N ALA A 187 -14.62 -2.31 3.77
CA ALA A 187 -14.10 -3.65 3.99
C ALA A 187 -15.23 -4.59 4.41
N LEU A 188 -15.30 -5.74 3.75
CA LEU A 188 -16.30 -6.78 3.92
C LEU A 188 -15.62 -8.04 4.41
N LYS A 189 -15.97 -8.48 5.60
CA LYS A 189 -15.52 -9.75 6.17
C LYS A 189 -16.52 -10.84 5.80
N PHE A 190 -16.19 -11.64 4.79
CA PHE A 190 -17.03 -12.75 4.33
C PHE A 190 -16.94 -13.96 5.24
N SER A 191 -15.81 -14.15 5.90
CA SER A 191 -15.58 -15.18 6.91
C SER A 191 -14.47 -14.72 7.86
N GLU A 192 -14.18 -15.48 8.90
CA GLU A 192 -13.02 -15.20 9.77
C GLU A 192 -11.69 -15.17 9.03
N LYS A 193 -11.64 -15.76 7.83
CA LYS A 193 -10.42 -15.87 7.02
C LYS A 193 -10.40 -14.99 5.78
N LEU A 194 -11.54 -14.50 5.29
CA LEU A 194 -11.63 -13.78 4.02
C LEU A 194 -12.18 -12.38 4.21
N THR A 195 -11.38 -11.40 3.83
CA THR A 195 -11.77 -9.98 3.76
C THR A 195 -11.60 -9.45 2.34
N ILE A 196 -12.59 -8.72 1.84
CA ILE A 196 -12.53 -7.95 0.60
C ILE A 196 -12.66 -6.48 0.95
N GLU A 197 -11.82 -5.67 0.35
CA GLU A 197 -11.82 -4.21 0.53
C GLU A 197 -12.04 -3.52 -0.82
N LEU A 198 -12.94 -2.56 -0.84
CA LEU A 198 -13.20 -1.67 -1.95
C LEU A 198 -12.85 -0.25 -1.54
N ASN A 199 -12.28 0.53 -2.44
CA ASN A 199 -12.06 1.96 -2.23
C ASN A 199 -12.32 2.76 -3.50
N ALA A 200 -12.71 4.03 -3.33
CA ALA A 200 -12.90 4.96 -4.43
C ALA A 200 -12.84 6.40 -3.94
N GLY A 201 -12.41 7.32 -4.81
CA GLY A 201 -12.32 8.72 -4.43
C GLY A 201 -11.75 9.61 -5.53
N LYS A 202 -11.24 10.75 -5.11
CA LYS A 202 -10.52 11.70 -5.97
C LYS A 202 -9.03 11.52 -5.83
N GLU A 203 -8.34 11.69 -6.94
CA GLU A 203 -6.89 11.74 -7.07
C GLU A 203 -6.49 13.12 -7.59
N GLU A 204 -5.58 13.76 -6.89
CA GLU A 204 -5.00 15.07 -7.21
C GLU A 204 -3.50 14.89 -7.51
N PRO A 205 -3.13 14.63 -8.78
CA PRO A 205 -1.74 14.60 -9.19
C PRO A 205 -1.17 16.01 -9.17
N GLY A 206 0.09 16.16 -8.75
CA GLY A 206 0.73 17.49 -8.68
C GLY A 206 1.00 18.16 -10.03
N ASP A 207 0.92 17.44 -11.13
CA ASP A 207 1.31 17.86 -12.48
C ASP A 207 0.20 17.73 -13.53
N ARG A 208 -0.98 17.25 -13.15
CA ARG A 208 -2.11 16.96 -14.05
C ARG A 208 -3.45 17.37 -13.45
N ASN A 209 -4.50 17.28 -14.26
CA ASN A 209 -5.86 17.50 -13.79
C ASN A 209 -6.30 16.39 -12.83
N ASP A 210 -7.17 16.75 -11.90
CA ASP A 210 -7.81 15.83 -10.97
C ASP A 210 -8.49 14.70 -11.70
N SER A 211 -8.44 13.52 -11.11
CA SER A 211 -9.08 12.32 -11.60
C SER A 211 -9.81 11.57 -10.49
N THR A 212 -10.47 10.50 -10.83
CA THR A 212 -11.03 9.54 -9.86
C THR A 212 -10.17 8.30 -9.82
N TYR A 213 -10.12 7.67 -8.65
CA TYR A 213 -9.51 6.35 -8.49
C TYR A 213 -10.50 5.36 -7.92
N ALA A 214 -10.28 4.10 -8.21
CA ALA A 214 -10.98 2.99 -7.59
C ALA A 214 -10.01 1.80 -7.38
N GLY A 215 -10.32 0.98 -6.40
CA GLY A 215 -9.50 -0.19 -6.12
C GLY A 215 -10.28 -1.29 -5.41
N ILE A 216 -9.72 -2.49 -5.52
CA ILE A 216 -10.17 -3.69 -4.82
C ILE A 216 -8.96 -4.40 -4.24
N ALA A 217 -9.12 -4.92 -3.03
CA ALA A 217 -8.13 -5.78 -2.41
C ALA A 217 -8.80 -6.97 -1.73
N ILE A 218 -8.09 -8.07 -1.66
CA ILE A 218 -8.53 -9.31 -1.05
C ILE A 218 -7.42 -9.79 -0.12
N ALA A 219 -7.83 -10.30 1.04
CA ALA A 219 -6.92 -10.99 1.91
C ALA A 219 -7.57 -12.24 2.49
N THR A 220 -6.78 -13.29 2.57
CA THR A 220 -7.19 -14.56 3.17
C THR A 220 -6.15 -15.07 4.15
N ALA A 221 -6.64 -15.49 5.30
CA ALA A 221 -5.86 -16.12 6.37
C ALA A 221 -6.05 -17.65 6.35
N PHE A 222 -5.04 -18.42 6.72
CA PHE A 222 -5.10 -19.89 6.78
C PHE A 222 -4.08 -20.46 7.76
#